data_a58ae8c7802e2bc48025d8d5a1538294
#
_entry.id   a58ae8c7802e2bc48025d8d5a1538294
#
_cell.length_a   1.000
_cell.length_b   1.000
_cell.length_c   1.000
_cell.angle_alpha   90.00
_cell.angle_beta   90.00
_cell.angle_gamma   90.00
#
_symmetry.space_group_name_H-M   'P 1'
#
loop_
_entity.id
_entity.type
_entity.pdbx_description
1 polymer ?
#
loop_
_entity_poly.entity_id
_entity_poly.type
_entity_poly.pdbx_seq_one_letter_code
_entity_poly.pdbx_strand_id
1 'polypeptide(L)'
;YGMELQDMYARLDRQLEELFDLVEHRVGEGKVLFVVTSTGYCDSEDANDISQYRIPTGTFSITKAQLLLNMYLIAVYGPGQYVETALDNEIYLNLKLIESRSINLAEMLARCGDFLIQLSGVRDVYTSQRLSLGAWTPGISKLRNAYNPKCSGDILVQVSPGWVLSNEDTHEQTLSRESYMGFPLFIMGCGVSPEKITEPITVDRVAPTVANALRIRAPNACSLAPLYY
;
A
#
# COMPACT_ATOMS: atom_id res chain seq x y z
N TYR A 1 -23.82 11.29 -5.95
CA TYR A 1 -23.59 10.26 -4.92
C TYR A 1 -24.94 9.65 -4.56
N GLY A 2 -25.05 8.32 -4.57
CA GLY A 2 -26.31 7.61 -4.28
C GLY A 2 -26.75 7.78 -2.82
N MET A 3 -28.05 7.57 -2.57
CA MET A 3 -28.62 7.64 -1.22
C MET A 3 -27.95 6.63 -0.26
N GLU A 4 -27.51 5.48 -0.78
CA GLU A 4 -26.81 4.43 -0.03
C GLU A 4 -25.46 4.93 0.53
N LEU A 5 -24.70 5.69 -0.27
CA LEU A 5 -23.43 6.26 0.16
C LEU A 5 -23.64 7.34 1.25
N GLN A 6 -24.69 8.15 1.14
CA GLN A 6 -25.03 9.14 2.16
C GLN A 6 -25.43 8.48 3.48
N ASP A 7 -26.23 7.40 3.42
CA ASP A 7 -26.61 6.62 4.61
C ASP A 7 -25.39 5.97 5.27
N MET A 8 -24.47 5.43 4.46
CA MET A 8 -23.23 4.85 4.96
C MET A 8 -22.37 5.89 5.70
N TYR A 9 -22.19 7.09 5.15
CA TYR A 9 -21.47 8.15 5.85
C TYR A 9 -22.17 8.62 7.13
N ALA A 10 -23.49 8.72 7.13
CA ALA A 10 -24.23 9.08 8.33
C ALA A 10 -24.13 8.03 9.45
N ARG A 11 -24.05 6.76 9.09
CA ARG A 11 -23.79 5.67 10.06
C ARG A 11 -22.36 5.68 10.57
N LEU A 12 -21.39 5.90 9.68
CA LEU A 12 -19.98 6.03 10.05
C LEU A 12 -19.77 7.19 11.02
N ASP A 13 -20.40 8.34 10.77
CA ASP A 13 -20.32 9.53 11.60
C ASP A 13 -20.79 9.24 13.04
N ARG A 14 -21.95 8.57 13.20
CA ARG A 14 -22.44 8.15 14.53
C ARG A 14 -21.50 7.16 15.22
N GLN A 15 -20.95 6.20 14.49
CA GLN A 15 -20.02 5.23 15.08
C GLN A 15 -18.72 5.89 15.53
N LEU A 16 -18.24 6.89 14.79
CA LEU A 16 -17.10 7.69 15.19
C LEU A 16 -17.39 8.55 16.43
N GLU A 17 -18.57 9.17 16.51
CA GLU A 17 -19.02 9.91 17.69
C GLU A 17 -19.00 9.01 18.93
N GLU A 18 -19.66 7.85 18.87
CA GLU A 18 -19.67 6.87 19.98
C GLU A 18 -18.26 6.43 20.40
N LEU A 19 -17.37 6.21 19.42
CA LEU A 19 -15.96 5.85 19.68
C LEU A 19 -15.22 7.00 20.37
N PHE A 20 -15.38 8.22 19.90
CA PHE A 20 -14.70 9.39 20.45
C PHE A 20 -15.15 9.65 21.89
N ASP A 21 -16.45 9.63 22.13
CA ASP A 21 -17.01 9.78 23.47
C ASP A 21 -16.53 8.70 24.45
N LEU A 22 -16.49 7.44 23.99
CA LEU A 22 -15.98 6.33 24.79
C LEU A 22 -14.50 6.52 25.17
N VAL A 23 -13.68 6.95 24.23
CA VAL A 23 -12.25 7.16 24.46
C VAL A 23 -12.02 8.36 25.38
N GLU A 24 -12.69 9.48 25.14
CA GLU A 24 -12.59 10.68 26.00
C GLU A 24 -13.08 10.43 27.43
N HIS A 25 -14.16 9.66 27.58
CA HIS A 25 -14.64 9.29 28.89
C HIS A 25 -13.65 8.42 29.69
N ARG A 26 -12.88 7.57 28.99
CA ARG A 26 -11.90 6.69 29.64
C ARG A 26 -10.55 7.34 29.91
N VAL A 27 -10.09 8.15 28.99
CA VAL A 27 -8.74 8.76 29.05
C VAL A 27 -8.78 10.14 29.71
N GLY A 28 -9.88 10.81 29.60
CA GLY A 28 -10.13 12.18 30.07
C GLY A 28 -10.21 13.15 28.89
N GLU A 29 -11.18 14.04 28.98
CA GLU A 29 -11.46 15.08 28.00
C GLU A 29 -10.21 15.95 27.75
N GLY A 30 -9.93 16.26 26.48
CA GLY A 30 -8.79 17.07 26.08
C GLY A 30 -7.41 16.39 26.20
N LYS A 31 -7.33 15.10 26.49
CA LYS A 31 -6.06 14.34 26.59
C LYS A 31 -5.85 13.40 25.41
N VAL A 32 -6.76 13.38 24.46
CA VAL A 32 -6.73 12.49 23.29
C VAL A 32 -6.52 13.32 22.04
N LEU A 33 -5.79 12.75 21.08
CA LEU A 33 -5.67 13.26 19.73
C LEU A 33 -6.28 12.23 18.79
N PHE A 34 -7.32 12.61 18.07
CA PHE A 34 -7.91 11.78 17.01
C PHE A 34 -7.39 12.20 15.66
N VAL A 35 -7.01 11.21 14.86
CA VAL A 35 -6.56 11.40 13.47
C VAL A 35 -7.38 10.49 12.59
N VAL A 36 -8.20 11.06 11.72
CA VAL A 36 -9.02 10.32 10.77
C VAL A 36 -8.53 10.63 9.37
N THR A 37 -8.18 9.62 8.62
CA THR A 37 -7.67 9.74 7.26
C THR A 37 -8.14 8.61 6.38
N SER A 38 -8.01 8.79 5.07
CA SER A 38 -8.26 7.74 4.08
C SER A 38 -6.93 7.21 3.55
N THR A 39 -6.96 6.07 2.90
CA THR A 39 -5.82 5.49 2.18
C THR A 39 -5.67 6.05 0.76
N GLY A 40 -6.63 6.84 0.29
CA GLY A 40 -6.63 7.37 -1.07
C GLY A 40 -7.04 6.35 -2.15
N TYR A 41 -7.53 5.18 -1.78
CA TYR A 41 -8.10 4.22 -2.73
C TYR A 41 -9.56 4.57 -3.03
N CYS A 42 -9.91 4.50 -4.31
CA CYS A 42 -11.26 4.67 -4.79
C CYS A 42 -11.60 3.51 -5.72
N ASP A 43 -12.81 3.05 -5.64
CA ASP A 43 -13.29 1.92 -6.42
C ASP A 43 -13.47 2.24 -7.92
N SER A 44 -13.71 1.24 -8.68
CA SER A 44 -13.59 1.02 -10.12
C SER A 44 -14.43 1.88 -11.07
N GLU A 45 -15.19 2.88 -10.61
CA GLU A 45 -15.99 3.71 -11.53
C GLU A 45 -15.14 4.44 -12.58
N ASP A 46 -13.90 4.77 -12.27
CA ASP A 46 -12.97 5.42 -13.20
C ASP A 46 -12.38 4.49 -14.27
N ALA A 47 -12.56 3.16 -14.16
CA ALA A 47 -12.14 2.23 -15.20
C ALA A 47 -12.89 2.46 -16.53
N ASN A 48 -14.12 2.95 -16.46
CA ASN A 48 -14.90 3.30 -17.63
C ASN A 48 -14.37 4.56 -18.34
N ASP A 49 -13.87 5.53 -17.59
CA ASP A 49 -13.28 6.74 -18.16
C ASP A 49 -11.93 6.44 -18.84
N ILE A 50 -11.12 5.55 -18.27
CA ILE A 50 -9.83 5.15 -18.84
C ILE A 50 -10.02 4.45 -20.20
N SER A 51 -11.11 3.68 -20.37
CA SER A 51 -11.41 3.00 -21.62
C SER A 51 -11.70 3.97 -22.78
N GLN A 52 -12.21 5.17 -22.47
CA GLN A 52 -12.47 6.22 -23.47
C GLN A 52 -11.17 6.78 -24.08
N TYR A 53 -10.07 6.76 -23.35
CA TYR A 53 -8.77 7.25 -23.81
C TYR A 53 -7.94 6.21 -24.56
N ARG A 54 -8.49 5.02 -24.88
CA ARG A 54 -7.80 3.91 -25.56
C ARG A 54 -6.51 3.44 -24.84
N ILE A 55 -6.43 3.63 -23.54
CA ILE A 55 -5.36 3.08 -22.73
C ILE A 55 -5.60 1.57 -22.61
N PRO A 56 -4.61 0.71 -22.85
CA PRO A 56 -4.77 -0.72 -22.65
C PRO A 56 -5.16 -1.00 -21.20
N THR A 57 -6.34 -1.55 -21.00
CA THR A 57 -6.87 -1.91 -19.69
C THR A 57 -7.05 -3.42 -19.59
N GLY A 58 -7.04 -3.94 -18.39
CA GLY A 58 -7.25 -5.35 -18.14
C GLY A 58 -7.24 -5.66 -16.64
N THR A 59 -7.36 -6.93 -16.32
CA THR A 59 -7.25 -7.41 -14.95
C THR A 59 -5.98 -8.25 -14.81
N PHE A 60 -5.14 -7.89 -13.85
CA PHE A 60 -3.98 -8.67 -13.43
C PHE A 60 -4.32 -9.42 -12.14
N SER A 61 -4.38 -10.75 -12.20
CA SER A 61 -4.61 -11.58 -11.02
C SER A 61 -3.29 -11.95 -10.38
N ILE A 62 -3.07 -11.49 -9.14
CA ILE A 62 -1.87 -11.83 -8.37
C ILE A 62 -1.85 -13.32 -8.00
N THR A 63 -3.01 -13.91 -7.73
CA THR A 63 -3.16 -15.34 -7.44
C THR A 63 -2.71 -16.20 -8.64
N LYS A 64 -3.11 -15.84 -9.85
CA LYS A 64 -2.66 -16.54 -11.07
C LYS A 64 -1.17 -16.35 -11.30
N ALA A 65 -0.66 -15.13 -11.10
CA ALA A 65 0.78 -14.85 -11.20
C ALA A 65 1.59 -15.68 -10.20
N GLN A 66 1.12 -15.83 -8.96
CA GLN A 66 1.70 -16.69 -7.94
C GLN A 66 1.77 -18.16 -8.40
N LEU A 67 0.67 -18.69 -8.90
CA LEU A 67 0.63 -20.08 -9.40
C LEU A 67 1.58 -20.31 -10.57
N LEU A 68 1.57 -19.42 -11.55
CA LEU A 68 2.45 -19.49 -12.72
C LEU A 68 3.93 -19.38 -12.32
N LEU A 69 4.25 -18.48 -11.39
CA LEU A 69 5.60 -18.34 -10.86
C LEU A 69 6.05 -19.60 -10.15
N ASN A 70 5.19 -20.19 -9.31
CA ASN A 70 5.54 -21.45 -8.63
C ASN A 70 5.77 -22.60 -9.63
N MET A 71 4.94 -22.71 -10.67
CA MET A 71 5.15 -23.68 -11.74
C MET A 71 6.47 -23.47 -12.48
N TYR A 72 6.82 -22.22 -12.79
CA TYR A 72 8.11 -21.88 -13.38
C TYR A 72 9.28 -22.30 -12.49
N LEU A 73 9.20 -21.97 -11.20
CA LEU A 73 10.25 -22.34 -10.23
C LEU A 73 10.38 -23.86 -10.05
N ILE A 74 9.28 -24.60 -10.12
CA ILE A 74 9.30 -26.07 -10.13
C ILE A 74 10.05 -26.60 -11.37
N ALA A 75 9.83 -26.01 -12.53
CA ALA A 75 10.52 -26.41 -13.75
C ALA A 75 12.03 -26.14 -13.68
N VAL A 76 12.46 -25.08 -13.00
CA VAL A 76 13.88 -24.69 -12.88
C VAL A 76 14.59 -25.44 -11.75
N TYR A 77 13.96 -25.57 -10.58
CA TYR A 77 14.61 -26.05 -9.35
C TYR A 77 14.08 -27.41 -8.84
N GLY A 78 13.14 -28.01 -9.56
CA GLY A 78 12.51 -29.28 -9.20
C GLY A 78 11.26 -29.11 -8.32
N PRO A 79 10.58 -30.22 -7.98
CA PRO A 79 9.30 -30.19 -7.26
C PRO A 79 9.40 -29.50 -5.91
N GLY A 80 8.49 -28.55 -5.62
CA GLY A 80 8.43 -27.83 -4.33
C GLY A 80 7.45 -26.65 -4.36
N GLN A 81 7.06 -26.18 -3.17
CA GLN A 81 6.24 -24.99 -2.98
C GLN A 81 7.17 -23.80 -2.68
N TYR A 82 7.64 -23.13 -3.73
CA TYR A 82 8.59 -22.02 -3.61
C TYR A 82 7.91 -20.68 -3.29
N VAL A 83 6.66 -20.52 -3.72
CA VAL A 83 5.86 -19.35 -3.41
C VAL A 83 4.90 -19.71 -2.28
N GLU A 84 4.97 -19.00 -1.16
CA GLU A 84 4.17 -19.27 0.03
C GLU A 84 2.78 -18.64 -0.11
N THR A 85 2.72 -17.35 -0.42
CA THR A 85 1.48 -16.61 -0.59
C THR A 85 1.68 -15.35 -1.45
N ALA A 86 0.58 -14.73 -1.84
CA ALA A 86 0.56 -13.40 -2.45
C ALA A 86 -0.54 -12.55 -1.80
N LEU A 87 -0.19 -11.35 -1.38
CA LEU A 87 -1.09 -10.38 -0.75
C LEU A 87 -0.92 -9.03 -1.45
N ASP A 88 -2.01 -8.35 -1.73
CA ASP A 88 -2.00 -7.12 -2.52
C ASP A 88 -1.17 -7.29 -3.80
N ASN A 89 -0.10 -6.55 -3.93
CA ASN A 89 0.84 -6.62 -5.03
C ASN A 89 2.20 -7.25 -4.64
N GLU A 90 2.26 -7.93 -3.50
CA GLU A 90 3.46 -8.57 -2.96
C GLU A 90 3.38 -10.09 -3.04
N ILE A 91 4.50 -10.72 -3.36
CA ILE A 91 4.66 -12.19 -3.40
C ILE A 91 5.70 -12.59 -2.37
N TYR A 92 5.37 -13.58 -1.56
CA TYR A 92 6.19 -14.12 -0.49
C TYR A 92 6.75 -15.47 -0.88
N LEU A 93 8.07 -15.64 -0.77
CA LEU A 93 8.76 -16.88 -1.09
C LEU A 93 8.95 -17.76 0.15
N ASN A 94 8.97 -19.06 -0.08
CA ASN A 94 9.30 -20.05 0.96
C ASN A 94 10.81 -20.08 1.19
N LEU A 95 11.31 -19.14 1.97
CA LEU A 95 12.75 -18.99 2.26
C LEU A 95 13.34 -20.24 2.91
N LYS A 96 12.57 -20.96 3.75
CA LYS A 96 13.02 -22.20 4.39
C LYS A 96 13.31 -23.29 3.36
N LEU A 97 12.44 -23.47 2.37
CA LEU A 97 12.65 -24.42 1.29
C LEU A 97 13.87 -24.04 0.43
N ILE A 98 13.99 -22.75 0.08
CA ILE A 98 15.08 -22.22 -0.73
C ILE A 98 16.42 -22.47 -0.04
N GLU A 99 16.52 -22.17 1.25
CA GLU A 99 17.70 -22.40 2.08
C GLU A 99 18.03 -23.89 2.20
N SER A 100 17.03 -24.74 2.49
CA SER A 100 17.22 -26.20 2.63
C SER A 100 17.78 -26.86 1.36
N ARG A 101 17.52 -26.24 0.20
CA ARG A 101 18.02 -26.71 -1.10
C ARG A 101 19.30 -26.01 -1.55
N SER A 102 19.85 -25.15 -0.72
CA SER A 102 21.05 -24.36 -1.03
C SER A 102 20.92 -23.57 -2.35
N ILE A 103 19.71 -23.08 -2.65
CA ILE A 103 19.45 -22.27 -3.84
C ILE A 103 19.91 -20.84 -3.55
N ASN A 104 20.60 -20.22 -4.51
CA ASN A 104 21.00 -18.84 -4.42
C ASN A 104 19.77 -17.92 -4.53
N LEU A 105 19.38 -17.28 -3.42
CA LEU A 105 18.21 -16.42 -3.36
C LEU A 105 18.29 -15.23 -4.34
N ALA A 106 19.47 -14.62 -4.48
CA ALA A 106 19.65 -13.48 -5.38
C ALA A 106 19.42 -13.86 -6.85
N GLU A 107 19.92 -15.02 -7.26
CA GLU A 107 19.68 -15.55 -8.60
C GLU A 107 18.21 -15.93 -8.80
N MET A 108 17.59 -16.55 -7.81
CA MET A 108 16.16 -16.90 -7.87
C MET A 108 15.30 -15.63 -7.98
N LEU A 109 15.55 -14.60 -7.19
CA LEU A 109 14.83 -13.33 -7.25
C LEU A 109 14.97 -12.64 -8.61
N ALA A 110 16.18 -12.67 -9.21
CA ALA A 110 16.38 -12.15 -10.56
C ALA A 110 15.52 -12.90 -11.59
N ARG A 111 15.55 -14.23 -11.55
CA ARG A 111 14.71 -15.08 -12.44
C ARG A 111 13.22 -14.86 -12.24
N CYS A 112 12.77 -14.68 -11.00
CA CYS A 112 11.37 -14.33 -10.70
C CYS A 112 10.99 -12.97 -11.33
N GLY A 113 11.86 -11.98 -11.20
CA GLY A 113 11.65 -10.66 -11.83
C GLY A 113 11.56 -10.75 -13.35
N ASP A 114 12.48 -11.47 -13.98
CA ASP A 114 12.51 -11.67 -15.44
C ASP A 114 11.28 -12.46 -15.95
N PHE A 115 10.75 -13.35 -15.15
CA PHE A 115 9.51 -14.08 -15.47
C PHE A 115 8.27 -13.18 -15.33
N LEU A 116 8.13 -12.51 -14.19
CA LEU A 116 6.94 -11.72 -13.88
C LEU A 116 6.78 -10.49 -14.79
N ILE A 117 7.88 -9.85 -15.19
CA ILE A 117 7.82 -8.68 -16.08
C ILE A 117 7.25 -9.00 -17.46
N GLN A 118 7.24 -10.28 -17.86
CA GLN A 118 6.68 -10.72 -19.14
C GLN A 118 5.16 -10.89 -19.11
N LEU A 119 4.57 -10.88 -17.92
CA LEU A 119 3.11 -11.04 -17.77
C LEU A 119 2.38 -9.76 -18.20
N SER A 120 1.28 -9.94 -18.93
CA SER A 120 0.46 -8.80 -19.36
C SER A 120 -0.04 -8.00 -18.15
N GLY A 121 0.06 -6.68 -18.22
CA GLY A 121 -0.36 -5.77 -17.16
C GLY A 121 0.72 -5.47 -16.13
N VAL A 122 1.85 -6.16 -16.13
CA VAL A 122 2.99 -5.83 -15.28
C VAL A 122 3.79 -4.69 -15.90
N ARG A 123 4.03 -3.64 -15.12
CA ARG A 123 4.85 -2.49 -15.49
C ARG A 123 6.30 -2.64 -15.05
N ASP A 124 6.50 -3.06 -13.81
CA ASP A 124 7.84 -3.28 -13.23
C ASP A 124 7.75 -4.31 -12.09
N VAL A 125 8.88 -4.89 -11.75
CA VAL A 125 9.00 -5.85 -10.66
C VAL A 125 10.18 -5.45 -9.78
N TYR A 126 9.92 -5.32 -8.48
CA TYR A 126 10.92 -4.96 -7.49
C TYR A 126 11.15 -6.13 -6.53
N THR A 127 12.35 -6.64 -6.53
CA THR A 127 12.75 -7.67 -5.55
C THR A 127 13.23 -7.03 -4.26
N SER A 128 13.15 -7.76 -3.14
CA SER A 128 13.68 -7.35 -1.84
C SER A 128 15.15 -6.89 -1.93
N GLN A 129 15.95 -7.58 -2.74
CA GLN A 129 17.33 -7.21 -3.01
C GLN A 129 17.45 -5.87 -3.76
N ARG A 130 16.66 -5.66 -4.81
CA ARG A 130 16.65 -4.40 -5.57
C ARG A 130 16.20 -3.23 -4.68
N LEU A 131 15.22 -3.45 -3.80
CA LEU A 131 14.75 -2.42 -2.86
C LEU A 131 15.78 -2.11 -1.78
N SER A 132 16.51 -3.09 -1.29
CA SER A 132 17.52 -2.92 -0.23
C SER A 132 18.84 -2.35 -0.73
N LEU A 133 19.34 -2.84 -1.87
CA LEU A 133 20.71 -2.59 -2.37
C LEU A 133 20.74 -1.83 -3.69
N GLY A 134 19.62 -1.70 -4.38
CA GLY A 134 19.57 -1.16 -5.75
C GLY A 134 19.96 0.31 -5.84
N ALA A 135 20.46 0.69 -7.01
CA ALA A 135 20.77 2.07 -7.35
C ALA A 135 19.50 2.94 -7.31
N TRP A 136 19.69 4.22 -7.03
CA TRP A 136 18.64 5.21 -7.06
C TRP A 136 18.10 5.39 -8.49
N THR A 137 16.87 4.92 -8.72
CA THR A 137 16.10 5.23 -9.91
C THR A 137 14.92 6.14 -9.54
N PRO A 138 14.51 7.09 -10.40
CA PRO A 138 13.33 7.91 -10.14
C PRO A 138 12.11 7.02 -9.82
N GLY A 139 11.39 7.36 -8.75
CA GLY A 139 10.21 6.61 -8.32
C GLY A 139 10.47 5.46 -7.34
N ILE A 140 11.66 4.85 -7.32
CA ILE A 140 11.97 3.74 -6.40
C ILE A 140 11.99 4.18 -4.92
N SER A 141 12.25 5.45 -4.66
CA SER A 141 12.34 6.00 -3.29
C SER A 141 11.06 5.78 -2.48
N LYS A 142 9.89 5.90 -3.11
CA LYS A 142 8.60 5.68 -2.45
C LYS A 142 8.41 4.22 -2.06
N LEU A 143 8.73 3.31 -2.97
CA LEU A 143 8.66 1.87 -2.71
C LEU A 143 9.66 1.46 -1.63
N ARG A 144 10.86 2.01 -1.65
CA ARG A 144 11.87 1.77 -0.59
C ARG A 144 11.43 2.29 0.77
N ASN A 145 10.80 3.45 0.82
CA ASN A 145 10.29 4.01 2.07
C ASN A 145 9.11 3.21 2.64
N ALA A 146 8.33 2.55 1.79
CA ALA A 146 7.25 1.66 2.20
C ALA A 146 7.74 0.24 2.53
N TYR A 147 8.89 -0.17 2.01
CA TYR A 147 9.43 -1.51 2.19
C TYR A 147 9.98 -1.75 3.59
N ASN A 148 9.50 -2.81 4.24
CA ASN A 148 10.01 -3.28 5.52
C ASN A 148 10.50 -4.74 5.38
N PRO A 149 11.82 -5.02 5.53
CA PRO A 149 12.39 -6.36 5.34
C PRO A 149 11.80 -7.46 6.23
N LYS A 150 11.07 -7.10 7.30
CA LYS A 150 10.50 -8.06 8.25
C LYS A 150 9.07 -8.49 7.91
N CYS A 151 8.35 -7.69 7.12
CA CYS A 151 6.93 -7.94 6.85
C CYS A 151 6.52 -7.75 5.38
N SER A 152 7.29 -7.00 4.59
CA SER A 152 7.03 -6.90 3.15
C SER A 152 7.43 -8.17 2.40
N GLY A 153 6.75 -8.43 1.29
CA GLY A 153 7.05 -9.56 0.42
C GLY A 153 8.43 -9.51 -0.23
N ASP A 154 8.89 -10.65 -0.70
CA ASP A 154 10.19 -10.78 -1.37
C ASP A 154 10.18 -10.15 -2.76
N ILE A 155 9.00 -10.08 -3.38
CA ILE A 155 8.79 -9.53 -4.72
C ILE A 155 7.55 -8.65 -4.70
N LEU A 156 7.70 -7.41 -5.18
CA LEU A 156 6.63 -6.45 -5.35
C LEU A 156 6.38 -6.26 -6.85
N VAL A 157 5.14 -6.49 -7.27
CA VAL A 157 4.70 -6.37 -8.66
C VAL A 157 3.99 -5.03 -8.85
N GLN A 158 4.52 -4.19 -9.71
CA GLN A 158 3.86 -2.96 -10.09
C GLN A 158 3.01 -3.19 -11.34
N VAL A 159 1.70 -3.03 -11.19
CA VAL A 159 0.73 -3.18 -12.26
C VAL A 159 0.63 -1.87 -13.07
N SER A 160 0.45 -1.98 -14.36
CA SER A 160 0.31 -0.83 -15.26
C SER A 160 -0.91 0.02 -14.91
N PRO A 161 -0.82 1.36 -15.01
CA PRO A 161 -1.96 2.25 -14.79
C PRO A 161 -3.15 1.87 -15.69
N GLY A 162 -4.36 1.91 -15.13
CA GLY A 162 -5.57 1.51 -15.82
C GLY A 162 -5.89 0.01 -15.77
N TRP A 163 -4.99 -0.80 -15.23
CA TRP A 163 -5.24 -2.22 -14.97
C TRP A 163 -5.77 -2.41 -13.55
N VAL A 164 -6.67 -3.37 -13.39
CA VAL A 164 -7.19 -3.78 -12.08
C VAL A 164 -6.32 -4.90 -11.54
N LEU A 165 -5.70 -4.68 -10.39
CA LEU A 165 -5.07 -5.74 -9.60
C LEU A 165 -6.17 -6.49 -8.87
N SER A 166 -6.26 -7.80 -9.05
CA SER A 166 -7.22 -8.65 -8.35
C SER A 166 -6.51 -9.75 -7.56
N ASN A 167 -7.04 -10.01 -6.37
CA ASN A 167 -6.69 -11.17 -5.56
C ASN A 167 -7.93 -12.06 -5.45
N GLU A 168 -7.88 -13.26 -6.01
CA GLU A 168 -9.02 -14.19 -6.02
C GLU A 168 -9.26 -14.82 -4.65
N ASP A 169 -8.24 -14.87 -3.78
CA ASP A 169 -8.35 -15.45 -2.44
C ASP A 169 -9.02 -14.50 -1.45
N THR A 170 -8.69 -13.19 -1.53
CA THR A 170 -9.28 -12.16 -0.66
C THR A 170 -10.49 -11.46 -1.28
N HIS A 171 -10.77 -11.71 -2.57
CA HIS A 171 -11.80 -11.03 -3.37
C HIS A 171 -11.60 -9.52 -3.49
N GLU A 172 -10.40 -9.03 -3.26
CA GLU A 172 -10.04 -7.62 -3.38
C GLU A 172 -9.69 -7.26 -4.81
N GLN A 173 -10.09 -6.05 -5.19
CA GLN A 173 -9.77 -5.47 -6.49
C GLN A 173 -9.32 -4.02 -6.29
N THR A 174 -8.18 -3.67 -6.87
CA THR A 174 -7.61 -2.32 -6.77
C THR A 174 -7.22 -1.81 -8.15
N LEU A 175 -7.72 -0.65 -8.55
CA LEU A 175 -7.33 -0.02 -9.80
C LEU A 175 -5.93 0.59 -9.67
N SER A 176 -5.00 0.16 -10.54
CA SER A 176 -3.67 0.73 -10.59
C SER A 176 -3.70 2.14 -11.21
N ARG A 177 -3.12 3.11 -10.50
CA ARG A 177 -3.08 4.52 -10.92
C ARG A 177 -1.65 5.05 -10.87
N GLU A 178 -1.37 6.01 -11.72
CA GLU A 178 -0.10 6.76 -11.71
C GLU A 178 -0.23 8.10 -11.00
N SER A 179 -1.42 8.69 -11.03
CA SER A 179 -1.70 9.96 -10.39
C SER A 179 -1.95 9.83 -8.90
N TYR A 180 -1.56 10.86 -8.15
CA TYR A 180 -1.92 10.96 -6.74
C TYR A 180 -3.41 11.22 -6.59
N MET A 181 -4.05 10.50 -5.67
CA MET A 181 -5.38 10.84 -5.19
C MET A 181 -5.27 11.67 -3.92
N GLY A 182 -5.95 12.81 -3.93
CA GLY A 182 -6.17 13.60 -2.73
C GLY A 182 -7.19 12.90 -1.83
N PHE A 183 -6.92 12.85 -0.54
CA PHE A 183 -7.86 12.37 0.47
C PHE A 183 -7.88 13.30 1.68
N PRO A 184 -9.00 13.37 2.40
CA PRO A 184 -9.11 14.24 3.55
C PRO A 184 -8.30 13.72 4.74
N LEU A 185 -7.77 14.66 5.52
CA LEU A 185 -7.15 14.41 6.82
C LEU A 185 -7.86 15.27 7.86
N PHE A 186 -8.42 14.66 8.90
CA PHE A 186 -9.02 15.33 10.03
C PHE A 186 -8.18 15.07 11.26
N ILE A 187 -7.80 16.12 11.97
CA ILE A 187 -7.07 16.05 13.23
C ILE A 187 -7.86 16.87 14.25
N MET A 188 -8.19 16.26 15.37
CA MET A 188 -8.92 16.93 16.44
C MET A 188 -8.48 16.46 17.82
N GLY A 189 -8.63 17.31 18.83
CA GLY A 189 -8.34 17.01 20.22
C GLY A 189 -7.15 17.78 20.79
N CYS A 190 -6.38 17.13 21.64
CA CYS A 190 -5.30 17.74 22.40
C CYS A 190 -4.26 18.45 21.52
N GLY A 191 -3.99 19.74 21.80
CA GLY A 191 -2.94 20.50 21.15
C GLY A 191 -3.24 20.98 19.72
N VAL A 192 -4.47 20.83 19.23
CA VAL A 192 -4.87 21.24 17.88
C VAL A 192 -5.85 22.41 17.94
N SER A 193 -5.56 23.48 17.21
CA SER A 193 -6.49 24.60 17.03
C SER A 193 -7.39 24.35 15.82
N PRO A 194 -8.66 24.82 15.84
CA PRO A 194 -9.55 24.71 14.68
C PRO A 194 -9.01 25.51 13.50
N GLU A 195 -8.61 24.83 12.45
CA GLU A 195 -8.11 25.43 11.21
C GLU A 195 -8.49 24.57 10.00
N LYS A 196 -8.74 25.19 8.86
CA LYS A 196 -8.95 24.50 7.59
C LYS A 196 -7.80 24.79 6.64
N ILE A 197 -6.96 23.80 6.40
CA ILE A 197 -5.88 23.87 5.43
C ILE A 197 -6.43 23.44 4.06
N THR A 198 -6.38 24.33 3.08
CA THR A 198 -6.88 24.08 1.71
C THR A 198 -5.76 23.72 0.74
N GLU A 199 -4.51 24.02 1.11
CA GLU A 199 -3.36 23.65 0.30
C GLU A 199 -3.08 22.13 0.39
N PRO A 200 -2.73 21.49 -0.73
CA PRO A 200 -2.35 20.07 -0.71
C PRO A 200 -1.11 19.84 0.15
N ILE A 201 -1.21 18.90 1.06
CA ILE A 201 -0.11 18.46 1.92
C ILE A 201 0.29 17.04 1.58
N THR A 202 1.52 16.68 1.89
CA THR A 202 2.03 15.32 1.72
C THR A 202 1.87 14.51 3.01
N VAL A 203 1.63 13.22 2.86
CA VAL A 203 1.34 12.28 3.96
C VAL A 203 2.47 12.18 5.00
N ASP A 204 3.70 12.41 4.58
CA ASP A 204 4.89 12.40 5.42
C ASP A 204 4.94 13.55 6.46
N ARG A 205 4.05 14.56 6.33
CA ARG A 205 3.86 15.60 7.35
C ARG A 205 2.91 15.19 8.49
N VAL A 206 2.18 14.10 8.35
CA VAL A 206 1.21 13.65 9.37
C VAL A 206 1.93 13.23 10.65
N ALA A 207 2.94 12.37 10.57
CA ALA A 207 3.65 11.88 11.74
C ALA A 207 4.35 13.00 12.56
N PRO A 208 5.09 13.95 11.96
CA PRO A 208 5.65 15.06 12.72
C PRO A 208 4.56 15.99 13.30
N THR A 209 3.42 16.15 12.63
CA THR A 209 2.30 16.94 13.14
C THR A 209 1.69 16.33 14.41
N VAL A 210 1.44 15.01 14.37
CA VAL A 210 0.97 14.25 15.53
C VAL A 210 1.96 14.33 16.69
N ALA A 211 3.25 14.14 16.41
CA ALA A 211 4.30 14.23 17.43
C ALA A 211 4.35 15.62 18.07
N ASN A 212 4.21 16.68 17.26
CA ASN A 212 4.17 18.07 17.76
C ASN A 212 2.93 18.31 18.65
N ALA A 213 1.74 17.89 18.23
CA ALA A 213 0.51 18.01 19.00
C ALA A 213 0.61 17.29 20.37
N LEU A 214 1.22 16.11 20.39
CA LEU A 214 1.45 15.32 21.61
C LEU A 214 2.66 15.78 22.42
N ARG A 215 3.43 16.77 21.94
CA ARG A 215 4.67 17.27 22.56
C ARG A 215 5.72 16.17 22.80
N ILE A 216 5.83 15.26 21.86
CA ILE A 216 6.84 14.19 21.84
C ILE A 216 7.81 14.42 20.67
N ARG A 217 8.96 13.74 20.72
CA ARG A 217 9.92 13.81 19.63
C ARG A 217 9.35 13.15 18.37
N ALA A 218 9.47 13.82 17.23
CA ALA A 218 9.11 13.23 15.95
C ALA A 218 9.96 11.98 15.64
N PRO A 219 9.42 11.00 14.89
CA PRO A 219 10.19 9.83 14.44
C PRO A 219 11.45 10.25 13.70
N ASN A 220 12.54 9.48 13.86
CA ASN A 220 13.85 9.81 13.28
C ASN A 220 13.84 9.90 11.74
N ALA A 221 12.89 9.24 11.08
CA ALA A 221 12.73 9.26 9.63
C ALA A 221 11.93 10.48 9.11
N CYS A 222 11.37 11.30 10.00
CA CYS A 222 10.64 12.51 9.61
C CYS A 222 11.63 13.59 9.18
N SER A 223 11.56 13.99 7.92
CA SER A 223 12.38 15.05 7.34
C SER A 223 11.62 16.38 7.16
N LEU A 224 10.28 16.36 7.24
CA LEU A 224 9.43 17.53 7.05
C LEU A 224 8.96 18.13 8.37
N ALA A 225 8.71 19.43 8.33
CA ALA A 225 8.17 20.17 9.46
C ALA A 225 6.68 19.80 9.69
N PRO A 226 6.19 19.87 10.95
CA PRO A 226 4.77 19.70 11.26
C PRO A 226 3.93 20.78 10.58
N LEU A 227 2.61 20.56 10.49
CA LEU A 227 1.65 21.51 9.94
C LEU A 227 1.39 22.68 10.91
N TYR A 228 1.54 22.44 12.20
CA TYR A 228 1.34 23.44 13.27
C TYR A 228 2.66 23.65 14.02
N TYR A 229 2.88 24.89 14.43
CA TYR A 229 3.99 25.30 15.30
C TYR A 229 3.47 25.68 16.68
#